data_e5840e6dbdfd89ee1f082fb7c099547c
#
_entry.id   e5840e6dbdfd89ee1f082fb7c099547c
#
_cell.length_a   1.000
_cell.length_b   1.000
_cell.length_c   1.000
_cell.angle_alpha   90.00
_cell.angle_beta   90.00
_cell.angle_gamma   90.00
#
_symmetry.space_group_name_H-M   'P 1'
#
loop_
_entity.id
_entity.type
_entity.pdbx_description
1 polymer ?
#
loop_
_entity_poly.entity_id
_entity_poly.type
_entity_poly.pdbx_seq_one_letter_code
_entity_poly.pdbx_strand_id
1 'polypeptide(L)'
;PGAFNDKGILENDPHMLLEGLILAGYATGASNGHIFIRDGHEIPIENSRKAIEQAYELNLLGENILGTGFSYDVEVSLTGDSYVAGEETALMEAIEGKRSMPRFKPPFPAVFGLWGKPSNINNVKTLSYVPYIIKEGSDEYKNIGSESSSGTAIVCLSGHIKRPGMYEIEMGMTINNLLKNIGGGSSNQNEIKL
;
A
#
# COMPACT_ATOMS: atom_id res chain seq x y z
N PRO A 1 13.60 1.23 6.01
CA PRO A 1 14.75 2.11 5.83
C PRO A 1 14.88 2.61 4.40
N GLY A 2 14.72 3.91 4.16
CA GLY A 2 14.90 4.55 2.87
C GLY A 2 13.69 4.60 1.94
N ALA A 3 12.73 3.70 2.06
CA ALA A 3 11.48 3.75 1.31
C ALA A 3 10.37 4.33 2.21
N PHE A 4 9.64 5.32 1.71
CA PHE A 4 8.55 5.99 2.43
C PHE A 4 7.30 6.20 1.55
N ASN A 5 7.22 5.46 0.43
CA ASN A 5 6.12 5.51 -0.53
C ASN A 5 4.78 5.09 0.09
N ASP A 6 4.72 3.92 0.71
CA ASP A 6 3.48 3.41 1.33
C ASP A 6 3.01 4.32 2.47
N LYS A 7 3.98 4.80 3.30
CA LYS A 7 3.72 5.80 4.32
C LYS A 7 3.13 7.08 3.71
N GLY A 8 3.72 7.57 2.62
CA GLY A 8 3.26 8.77 1.93
C GLY A 8 1.86 8.66 1.35
N ILE A 9 1.46 7.48 0.86
CA ILE A 9 0.08 7.22 0.42
C ILE A 9 -0.87 7.36 1.61
N LEU A 10 -0.57 6.68 2.72
CA LEU A 10 -1.41 6.73 3.92
C LEU A 10 -1.48 8.12 4.58
N GLU A 11 -0.43 8.93 4.43
CA GLU A 11 -0.41 10.31 4.92
C GLU A 11 -1.25 11.26 4.06
N ASN A 12 -1.31 11.04 2.75
CA ASN A 12 -1.90 12.01 1.82
C ASN A 12 -3.23 11.57 1.22
N ASP A 13 -3.41 10.27 0.96
CA ASP A 13 -4.65 9.70 0.39
C ASP A 13 -4.96 8.29 0.92
N PRO A 14 -5.32 8.17 2.20
CA PRO A 14 -5.72 6.89 2.78
C PRO A 14 -7.02 6.34 2.19
N HIS A 15 -7.88 7.21 1.62
CA HIS A 15 -9.14 6.79 1.03
C HIS A 15 -8.94 5.97 -0.25
N MET A 16 -7.95 6.31 -1.07
CA MET A 16 -7.60 5.53 -2.26
C MET A 16 -7.20 4.10 -1.89
N LEU A 17 -6.39 3.92 -0.83
CA LEU A 17 -6.08 2.60 -0.31
C LEU A 17 -7.34 1.89 0.20
N LEU A 18 -8.16 2.59 0.99
CA LEU A 18 -9.36 2.00 1.61
C LEU A 18 -10.35 1.53 0.54
N GLU A 19 -10.58 2.31 -0.50
CA GLU A 19 -11.41 1.91 -1.64
C GLU A 19 -10.83 0.65 -2.33
N GLY A 20 -9.53 0.61 -2.61
CA GLY A 20 -8.88 -0.56 -3.17
C GLY A 20 -8.99 -1.81 -2.28
N LEU A 21 -8.91 -1.63 -0.96
CA LEU A 21 -9.08 -2.71 0.01
C LEU A 21 -10.52 -3.24 0.03
N ILE A 22 -11.53 -2.36 -0.01
CA ILE A 22 -12.94 -2.74 -0.08
C ILE A 22 -13.24 -3.51 -1.38
N LEU A 23 -12.72 -3.02 -2.51
CA LEU A 23 -12.85 -3.67 -3.81
C LEU A 23 -12.20 -5.06 -3.83
N ALA A 24 -11.02 -5.20 -3.22
CA ALA A 24 -10.36 -6.49 -3.06
C ALA A 24 -11.15 -7.44 -2.14
N GLY A 25 -11.70 -6.91 -1.05
CA GLY A 25 -12.58 -7.66 -0.15
C GLY A 25 -13.84 -8.17 -0.87
N TYR A 26 -14.48 -7.31 -1.65
CA TYR A 26 -15.64 -7.69 -2.46
C TYR A 26 -15.30 -8.79 -3.47
N ALA A 27 -14.20 -8.64 -4.21
CA ALA A 27 -13.78 -9.58 -5.24
C ALA A 27 -13.39 -10.96 -4.69
N THR A 28 -12.86 -11.02 -3.47
CA THR A 28 -12.41 -12.26 -2.81
C THR A 28 -13.46 -12.88 -1.88
N GLY A 29 -14.54 -12.15 -1.58
CA GLY A 29 -15.54 -12.56 -0.60
C GLY A 29 -15.05 -12.47 0.85
N ALA A 30 -14.05 -11.64 1.12
CA ALA A 30 -13.57 -11.41 2.48
C ALA A 30 -14.58 -10.58 3.28
N SER A 31 -14.64 -10.80 4.60
CA SER A 31 -15.49 -10.04 5.52
C SER A 31 -14.71 -9.07 6.41
N ASN A 32 -13.39 -9.19 6.45
CA ASN A 32 -12.54 -8.36 7.31
C ASN A 32 -11.26 -7.96 6.58
N GLY A 33 -10.83 -6.72 6.80
CA GLY A 33 -9.59 -6.16 6.29
C GLY A 33 -8.75 -5.54 7.41
N HIS A 34 -7.43 -5.60 7.25
CA HIS A 34 -6.47 -5.02 8.18
C HIS A 34 -5.51 -4.10 7.42
N ILE A 35 -5.43 -2.83 7.83
CA ILE A 35 -4.37 -1.92 7.39
C ILE A 35 -3.24 -2.05 8.40
N PHE A 36 -2.16 -2.72 8.00
CA PHE A 36 -1.04 -3.01 8.88
C PHE A 36 -0.01 -1.88 8.84
N ILE A 37 0.14 -1.17 9.96
CA ILE A 37 1.00 0.02 10.06
C ILE A 37 1.99 -0.16 11.21
N ARG A 38 3.22 0.30 11.01
CA ARG A 38 4.23 0.36 12.07
C ARG A 38 3.82 1.39 13.13
N ASP A 39 3.87 1.00 14.39
CA ASP A 39 3.70 1.89 15.54
C ASP A 39 4.74 3.03 15.52
N GLY A 40 4.33 4.22 15.97
CA GLY A 40 5.15 5.43 15.87
C GLY A 40 5.05 6.17 14.53
N HIS A 41 4.21 5.71 13.60
CA HIS A 41 3.83 6.45 12.39
C HIS A 41 2.47 7.13 12.61
N GLU A 42 2.42 8.17 13.45
CA GLU A 42 1.18 8.77 13.95
C GLU A 42 0.27 9.26 12.82
N ILE A 43 0.79 10.02 11.86
CA ILE A 43 -0.02 10.61 10.77
C ILE A 43 -0.69 9.53 9.91
N PRO A 44 0.02 8.50 9.39
CA PRO A 44 -0.60 7.36 8.72
C PRO A 44 -1.68 6.66 9.54
N ILE A 45 -1.44 6.47 10.85
CA ILE A 45 -2.38 5.80 11.75
C ILE A 45 -3.66 6.62 11.91
N GLU A 46 -3.52 7.91 12.24
CA GLU A 46 -4.64 8.83 12.42
C GLU A 46 -5.46 9.00 11.14
N ASN A 47 -4.79 9.22 10.01
CA ASN A 47 -5.47 9.42 8.72
C ASN A 47 -6.18 8.15 8.25
N SER A 48 -5.58 6.97 8.44
CA SER A 48 -6.24 5.70 8.13
C SER A 48 -7.46 5.45 9.01
N ARG A 49 -7.39 5.71 10.32
CA ARG A 49 -8.54 5.58 11.23
C ARG A 49 -9.65 6.53 10.85
N LYS A 50 -9.32 7.78 10.54
CA LYS A 50 -10.29 8.79 10.09
C LYS A 50 -10.97 8.40 8.78
N ALA A 51 -10.22 7.88 7.81
CA ALA A 51 -10.78 7.39 6.55
C ALA A 51 -11.76 6.22 6.78
N ILE A 52 -11.41 5.29 7.67
CA ILE A 52 -12.28 4.17 8.07
C ILE A 52 -13.58 4.70 8.72
N GLU A 53 -13.47 5.62 9.68
CA GLU A 53 -14.64 6.23 10.34
C GLU A 53 -15.57 6.89 9.33
N GLN A 54 -15.04 7.69 8.42
CA GLN A 54 -15.80 8.34 7.35
C GLN A 54 -16.47 7.32 6.41
N ALA A 55 -15.80 6.20 6.11
CA ALA A 55 -16.37 5.15 5.28
C ALA A 55 -17.55 4.44 5.97
N TYR A 56 -17.50 4.23 7.29
CA TYR A 56 -18.65 3.75 8.07
C TYR A 56 -19.81 4.74 8.05
N GLU A 57 -19.55 6.03 8.25
CA GLU A 57 -20.60 7.09 8.19
C GLU A 57 -21.31 7.13 6.84
N LEU A 58 -20.60 6.82 5.75
CA LEU A 58 -21.13 6.80 4.39
C LEU A 58 -21.71 5.43 3.97
N ASN A 59 -21.80 4.46 4.88
CA ASN A 59 -22.23 3.08 4.58
C ASN A 59 -21.40 2.40 3.48
N LEU A 60 -20.11 2.71 3.45
CA LEU A 60 -19.11 2.05 2.57
C LEU A 60 -18.35 0.94 3.31
N LEU A 61 -18.53 0.84 4.63
CA LEU A 61 -18.07 -0.24 5.51
C LEU A 61 -19.21 -0.67 6.44
N GLY A 62 -19.07 -1.84 7.04
CA GLY A 62 -20.04 -2.44 7.95
C GLY A 62 -20.99 -3.41 7.25
N GLU A 63 -22.21 -3.51 7.75
CA GLU A 63 -23.21 -4.46 7.25
C GLU A 63 -23.94 -3.94 6.01
N ASN A 64 -24.18 -4.83 5.06
CA ASN A 64 -25.00 -4.58 3.86
C ASN A 64 -24.64 -3.27 3.13
N ILE A 65 -23.36 -3.13 2.79
CA ILE A 65 -22.79 -1.94 2.14
C ILE A 65 -23.62 -1.56 0.91
N LEU A 66 -24.10 -0.30 0.88
CA LEU A 66 -24.94 0.25 -0.20
C LEU A 66 -26.16 -0.62 -0.59
N GLY A 67 -26.63 -1.50 0.30
CA GLY A 67 -27.77 -2.40 0.04
C GLY A 67 -27.44 -3.59 -0.87
N THR A 68 -26.18 -3.93 -1.06
CA THR A 68 -25.71 -4.97 -1.99
C THR A 68 -25.68 -6.38 -1.39
N GLY A 69 -25.88 -6.52 -0.08
CA GLY A 69 -25.69 -7.76 0.66
C GLY A 69 -24.23 -8.06 1.04
N PHE A 70 -23.28 -7.24 0.58
CA PHE A 70 -21.88 -7.33 0.99
C PHE A 70 -21.67 -6.64 2.33
N SER A 71 -20.93 -7.29 3.23
CA SER A 71 -20.55 -6.73 4.54
C SER A 71 -19.04 -6.87 4.70
N TYR A 72 -18.39 -5.79 5.14
CA TYR A 72 -16.94 -5.74 5.25
C TYR A 72 -16.51 -4.76 6.33
N ASP A 73 -15.69 -5.22 7.23
CA ASP A 73 -15.11 -4.43 8.30
C ASP A 73 -13.62 -4.22 8.10
N VAL A 74 -13.11 -3.04 8.46
CA VAL A 74 -11.70 -2.70 8.35
C VAL A 74 -11.17 -2.12 9.64
N GLU A 75 -9.99 -2.55 10.04
CA GLU A 75 -9.29 -2.00 11.20
C GLU A 75 -7.82 -1.67 10.89
N VAL A 76 -7.23 -0.78 11.69
CA VAL A 76 -5.79 -0.53 11.69
C VAL A 76 -5.12 -1.44 12.72
N SER A 77 -4.25 -2.31 12.24
CA SER A 77 -3.43 -3.20 13.05
C SER A 77 -2.01 -2.64 13.18
N LEU A 78 -1.52 -2.51 14.41
CA LEU A 78 -0.20 -1.93 14.66
C LEU A 78 0.84 -3.03 14.90
N THR A 79 2.06 -2.77 14.46
CA THR A 79 3.23 -3.60 14.74
C THR A 79 4.34 -2.80 15.37
N GLY A 80 5.11 -3.45 16.26
CA GLY A 80 6.33 -2.88 16.78
C GLY A 80 7.41 -2.69 15.71
N ASP A 81 8.55 -2.15 16.11
CA ASP A 81 9.67 -1.87 15.22
C ASP A 81 10.42 -3.15 14.83
N SER A 82 9.92 -3.84 13.81
CA SER A 82 10.52 -5.05 13.26
C SER A 82 10.57 -4.98 11.74
N TYR A 83 11.78 -5.08 11.17
CA TYR A 83 11.95 -5.09 9.71
C TYR A 83 11.24 -6.29 9.06
N VAL A 84 11.31 -7.46 9.71
CA VAL A 84 10.71 -8.70 9.19
C VAL A 84 9.18 -8.68 9.18
N ALA A 85 8.55 -7.77 9.91
CA ALA A 85 7.09 -7.63 9.93
C ALA A 85 6.47 -7.27 8.56
N GLY A 86 7.29 -6.85 7.58
CA GLY A 86 6.84 -6.64 6.20
C GLY A 86 6.73 -7.92 5.36
N GLU A 87 7.29 -9.06 5.83
CA GLU A 87 7.08 -10.35 5.19
C GLU A 87 5.66 -10.85 5.49
N GLU A 88 4.94 -11.37 4.49
CA GLU A 88 3.51 -11.65 4.57
C GLU A 88 3.10 -12.55 5.75
N THR A 89 3.90 -13.57 6.06
CA THR A 89 3.58 -14.50 7.15
C THR A 89 3.99 -13.95 8.51
N ALA A 90 5.08 -13.19 8.60
CA ALA A 90 5.49 -12.48 9.79
C ALA A 90 4.50 -11.36 10.17
N LEU A 91 3.91 -10.71 9.16
CA LEU A 91 2.83 -9.75 9.32
C LEU A 91 1.61 -10.40 9.98
N MET A 92 1.21 -11.59 9.51
CA MET A 92 0.09 -12.32 10.10
C MET A 92 0.38 -12.72 11.56
N GLU A 93 1.58 -13.20 11.86
CA GLU A 93 1.97 -13.51 13.25
C GLU A 93 1.86 -12.28 14.16
N ALA A 94 2.27 -11.10 13.67
CA ALA A 94 2.16 -9.86 14.42
C ALA A 94 0.70 -9.43 14.67
N ILE A 95 -0.18 -9.56 13.68
CA ILE A 95 -1.62 -9.27 13.82
C ILE A 95 -2.24 -10.24 14.84
N GLU A 96 -1.83 -11.50 14.86
CA GLU A 96 -2.26 -12.50 15.83
C GLU A 96 -1.69 -12.27 17.25
N GLY A 97 -0.93 -11.18 17.47
CA GLY A 97 -0.32 -10.85 18.76
C GLY A 97 0.91 -11.69 19.11
N LYS A 98 1.48 -12.37 18.14
CA LYS A 98 2.68 -13.18 18.29
C LYS A 98 3.93 -12.40 17.86
N ARG A 99 5.12 -12.99 18.09
CA ARG A 99 6.36 -12.45 17.58
C ARG A 99 6.37 -12.49 16.05
N SER A 100 6.72 -11.38 15.38
CA SER A 100 6.87 -11.31 13.94
C SER A 100 7.98 -12.24 13.44
N MET A 101 7.60 -13.44 13.03
CA MET A 101 8.48 -14.47 12.48
C MET A 101 7.83 -15.09 11.25
N PRO A 102 8.57 -15.31 10.16
CA PRO A 102 8.04 -16.01 9.00
C PRO A 102 7.55 -17.43 9.34
N ARG A 103 6.47 -17.85 8.68
CA ARG A 103 5.96 -19.22 8.70
C ARG A 103 6.60 -20.03 7.57
N PHE A 104 6.70 -21.33 7.74
CA PHE A 104 7.03 -22.22 6.61
C PHE A 104 5.91 -22.24 5.57
N LYS A 105 6.26 -22.30 4.32
CA LYS A 105 5.35 -22.51 3.18
C LYS A 105 5.73 -23.79 2.44
N PRO A 106 4.76 -24.66 2.06
CA PRO A 106 3.33 -24.62 2.34
C PRO A 106 2.99 -24.87 3.82
N PRO A 107 1.77 -24.49 4.31
CA PRO A 107 0.66 -23.90 3.56
C PRO A 107 0.86 -22.42 3.23
N PHE A 108 0.31 -21.97 2.10
CA PHE A 108 0.31 -20.55 1.72
C PHE A 108 -0.84 -19.78 2.42
N PRO A 109 -0.71 -18.47 2.62
CA PRO A 109 -1.73 -17.65 3.27
C PRO A 109 -3.14 -17.78 2.69
N ALA A 110 -3.25 -17.96 1.39
CA ALA A 110 -4.53 -18.17 0.71
C ALA A 110 -5.28 -19.45 1.16
N VAL A 111 -4.58 -20.38 1.81
CA VAL A 111 -5.14 -21.63 2.36
C VAL A 111 -5.20 -21.57 3.88
N PHE A 112 -4.15 -21.05 4.52
CA PHE A 112 -3.98 -21.01 5.97
C PHE A 112 -3.28 -19.72 6.39
N GLY A 113 -4.05 -18.65 6.52
CA GLY A 113 -3.59 -17.30 6.86
C GLY A 113 -3.90 -16.91 8.30
N LEU A 114 -4.46 -15.72 8.50
CA LEU A 114 -4.82 -15.16 9.81
C LEU A 114 -5.82 -16.06 10.53
N TRP A 115 -5.47 -16.44 11.76
CA TRP A 115 -6.26 -17.34 12.62
C TRP A 115 -6.68 -18.63 11.89
N GLY A 116 -5.83 -19.12 10.97
CA GLY A 116 -6.09 -20.33 10.19
C GLY A 116 -7.11 -20.16 9.07
N LYS A 117 -7.56 -18.95 8.78
CA LYS A 117 -8.50 -18.67 7.69
C LYS A 117 -7.75 -18.24 6.42
N PRO A 118 -8.34 -18.49 5.22
CA PRO A 118 -7.77 -17.95 3.98
C PRO A 118 -7.55 -16.44 4.07
N SER A 119 -6.37 -15.98 3.69
CA SER A 119 -6.00 -14.57 3.77
C SER A 119 -5.28 -14.13 2.50
N ASN A 120 -5.64 -12.94 2.02
CA ASN A 120 -5.01 -12.27 0.89
C ASN A 120 -4.22 -11.06 1.42
N ILE A 121 -2.93 -11.00 1.12
CA ILE A 121 -2.04 -9.94 1.56
C ILE A 121 -1.55 -9.16 0.34
N ASN A 122 -1.71 -7.85 0.38
CA ASN A 122 -1.27 -6.96 -0.69
C ASN A 122 -0.52 -5.75 -0.12
N ASN A 123 0.40 -5.22 -0.93
CA ASN A 123 1.05 -3.98 -0.61
C ASN A 123 0.08 -2.79 -0.76
N VAL A 124 0.28 -1.74 0.06
CA VAL A 124 -0.50 -0.50 0.03
C VAL A 124 -0.58 0.09 -1.37
N LYS A 125 0.55 0.24 -2.04
CA LYS A 125 0.63 0.79 -3.40
C LYS A 125 -0.17 -0.05 -4.41
N THR A 126 -0.12 -1.38 -4.29
CA THR A 126 -0.84 -2.29 -5.21
C THR A 126 -2.35 -2.06 -5.12
N LEU A 127 -2.90 -1.99 -3.92
CA LEU A 127 -4.33 -1.75 -3.74
C LEU A 127 -4.74 -0.32 -4.14
N SER A 128 -3.87 0.67 -3.95
CA SER A 128 -4.14 2.06 -4.33
C SER A 128 -4.28 2.27 -5.84
N TYR A 129 -3.79 1.36 -6.68
CA TYR A 129 -4.03 1.43 -8.13
C TYR A 129 -5.39 0.86 -8.56
N VAL A 130 -6.00 0.01 -7.74
CA VAL A 130 -7.25 -0.68 -8.10
C VAL A 130 -8.39 0.28 -8.43
N PRO A 131 -8.69 1.33 -7.64
CA PRO A 131 -9.75 2.29 -7.94
C PRO A 131 -9.57 2.96 -9.30
N TYR A 132 -8.36 3.40 -9.62
CA TYR A 132 -8.05 4.01 -10.92
C TYR A 132 -8.31 3.03 -12.07
N ILE A 133 -7.82 1.79 -11.96
CA ILE A 133 -7.97 0.77 -13.01
C ILE A 133 -9.44 0.43 -13.23
N ILE A 134 -10.25 0.35 -12.18
CA ILE A 134 -11.68 0.06 -12.30
C ILE A 134 -12.43 1.24 -12.92
N LYS A 135 -12.07 2.46 -12.54
CA LYS A 135 -12.72 3.67 -13.03
C LYS A 135 -12.40 3.97 -14.50
N GLU A 136 -11.13 3.95 -14.87
CA GLU A 136 -10.67 4.37 -16.20
C GLU A 136 -10.53 3.20 -17.18
N GLY A 137 -10.44 1.98 -16.67
CA GLY A 137 -10.29 0.76 -17.46
C GLY A 137 -8.84 0.30 -17.63
N SER A 138 -8.70 -0.99 -17.90
CA SER A 138 -7.38 -1.64 -18.02
C SER A 138 -6.58 -1.16 -19.22
N ASP A 139 -7.25 -0.77 -20.31
CA ASP A 139 -6.58 -0.33 -21.52
C ASP A 139 -5.97 1.06 -21.33
N GLU A 140 -6.66 1.97 -20.63
CA GLU A 140 -6.10 3.27 -20.26
C GLU A 140 -4.88 3.10 -19.35
N TYR A 141 -4.95 2.23 -18.34
CA TYR A 141 -3.81 1.95 -17.47
C TYR A 141 -2.61 1.34 -18.21
N LYS A 142 -2.85 0.49 -19.23
CA LYS A 142 -1.78 -0.08 -20.05
C LYS A 142 -1.04 0.95 -20.90
N ASN A 143 -1.69 2.06 -21.25
CA ASN A 143 -1.10 3.13 -22.04
C ASN A 143 -0.15 4.02 -21.22
N ILE A 144 -0.20 3.93 -19.88
CA ILE A 144 0.73 4.63 -18.98
C ILE A 144 1.96 3.76 -18.77
N GLY A 145 3.14 4.36 -18.87
CA GLY A 145 4.41 3.65 -18.63
C GLY A 145 5.04 3.07 -19.89
N SER A 146 5.61 1.89 -19.80
CA SER A 146 6.27 1.22 -20.90
C SER A 146 5.52 -0.02 -21.38
N GLU A 147 5.78 -0.49 -22.59
CA GLU A 147 5.18 -1.70 -23.17
C GLU A 147 5.34 -2.94 -22.27
N SER A 148 6.49 -3.07 -21.61
CA SER A 148 6.78 -4.20 -20.72
C SER A 148 6.35 -3.99 -19.27
N SER A 149 5.99 -2.78 -18.88
CA SER A 149 5.67 -2.43 -17.48
C SER A 149 4.74 -1.23 -17.46
N SER A 150 3.45 -1.49 -17.32
CA SER A 150 2.41 -0.46 -17.35
C SER A 150 2.23 0.24 -16.02
N GLY A 151 1.65 1.44 -16.07
CA GLY A 151 1.29 2.25 -14.92
C GLY A 151 2.43 3.11 -14.41
N THR A 152 2.29 3.53 -13.17
CA THR A 152 3.23 4.42 -12.48
C THR A 152 3.94 3.70 -11.33
N ALA A 153 4.98 4.35 -10.80
CA ALA A 153 5.62 3.96 -9.56
C ALA A 153 5.86 5.18 -8.69
N ILE A 154 5.64 5.04 -7.39
CA ILE A 154 6.04 6.05 -6.42
C ILE A 154 7.47 5.74 -5.98
N VAL A 155 8.38 6.66 -6.24
CA VAL A 155 9.79 6.56 -5.90
C VAL A 155 10.18 7.58 -4.85
N CYS A 156 11.09 7.17 -3.96
CA CYS A 156 11.61 8.01 -2.88
C CYS A 156 13.03 8.46 -3.23
N LEU A 157 13.24 9.75 -3.38
CA LEU A 157 14.57 10.35 -3.58
C LEU A 157 15.09 10.93 -2.26
N SER A 158 16.31 10.56 -1.89
CA SER A 158 16.99 11.06 -0.71
C SER A 158 18.49 11.19 -0.92
N GLY A 159 19.21 11.75 0.05
CA GLY A 159 20.66 11.94 -0.01
C GLY A 159 21.06 13.24 -0.70
N HIS A 160 22.22 13.26 -1.37
CA HIS A 160 22.83 14.47 -1.95
C HIS A 160 22.18 14.88 -3.29
N ILE A 161 20.87 15.07 -3.27
CA ILE A 161 20.09 15.52 -4.42
C ILE A 161 19.43 16.87 -4.11
N LYS A 162 19.25 17.73 -5.11
CA LYS A 162 18.71 19.08 -4.89
C LYS A 162 17.26 19.10 -4.43
N ARG A 163 16.47 18.15 -4.94
CA ARG A 163 15.04 18.02 -4.62
C ARG A 163 14.76 16.62 -4.09
N PRO A 164 15.04 16.34 -2.80
CA PRO A 164 14.64 15.10 -2.18
C PRO A 164 13.11 15.09 -2.02
N GLY A 165 12.51 13.90 -2.03
CA GLY A 165 11.05 13.78 -1.88
C GLY A 165 10.50 12.48 -2.42
N MET A 166 9.18 12.41 -2.46
CA MET A 166 8.41 11.32 -3.04
C MET A 166 7.79 11.79 -4.36
N TYR A 167 7.97 11.00 -5.40
CA TYR A 167 7.53 11.34 -6.75
C TYR A 167 6.82 10.17 -7.39
N GLU A 168 5.67 10.42 -7.98
CA GLU A 168 5.04 9.48 -8.89
C GLU A 168 5.65 9.65 -10.28
N ILE A 169 6.08 8.55 -10.87
CA ILE A 169 6.71 8.52 -12.19
C ILE A 169 6.09 7.42 -13.04
N GLU A 170 6.06 7.59 -14.34
CA GLU A 170 5.70 6.52 -15.26
C GLU A 170 6.78 5.44 -15.29
N MET A 171 6.34 4.18 -15.35
CA MET A 171 7.24 3.04 -15.48
C MET A 171 8.04 3.14 -16.79
N GLY A 172 9.32 2.75 -16.74
CA GLY A 172 10.25 2.90 -17.86
C GLY A 172 11.08 4.18 -17.83
N MET A 173 10.82 5.12 -16.91
CA MET A 173 11.69 6.27 -16.72
C MET A 173 13.10 5.83 -16.31
N THR A 174 14.12 6.38 -16.94
CA THR A 174 15.51 6.06 -16.59
C THR A 174 15.91 6.73 -15.27
N ILE A 175 16.78 6.05 -14.49
CA ILE A 175 17.33 6.62 -13.24
C ILE A 175 18.02 7.96 -13.49
N ASN A 176 18.74 8.10 -14.62
CA ASN A 176 19.39 9.38 -14.97
C ASN A 176 18.38 10.52 -15.16
N ASN A 177 17.24 10.24 -15.82
CA ASN A 177 16.15 11.22 -15.98
C ASN A 177 15.54 11.59 -14.61
N LEU A 178 15.25 10.59 -13.79
CA LEU A 178 14.74 10.77 -12.44
C LEU A 178 15.66 11.67 -11.60
N LEU A 179 16.97 11.37 -11.55
CA LEU A 179 17.93 12.10 -10.74
C LEU A 179 18.20 13.52 -11.27
N LYS A 180 18.33 13.70 -12.58
CA LYS A 180 18.67 15.01 -13.19
C LYS A 180 17.46 15.92 -13.32
N ASN A 181 16.37 15.43 -13.90
CA ASN A 181 15.23 16.28 -14.25
C ASN A 181 14.25 16.44 -13.09
N ILE A 182 13.88 15.34 -12.42
CA ILE A 182 12.98 15.38 -11.26
C ILE A 182 13.74 15.79 -10.00
N GLY A 183 14.83 15.10 -9.65
CA GLY A 183 15.65 15.36 -8.49
C GLY A 183 16.50 16.64 -8.58
N GLY A 184 16.63 17.23 -9.76
CA GLY A 184 17.38 18.49 -10.00
C GLY A 184 18.89 18.31 -9.99
N GLY A 185 19.41 17.10 -10.01
CA GLY A 185 20.83 16.79 -9.97
C GLY A 185 21.44 16.87 -8.57
N SER A 186 22.78 16.76 -8.50
CA SER A 186 23.52 16.77 -7.25
C SER A 186 23.42 18.11 -6.52
N SER A 187 23.24 18.06 -5.19
CA SER A 187 23.17 19.26 -4.34
C SER A 187 24.54 19.94 -4.13
N ASN A 188 25.63 19.21 -4.32
CA ASN A 188 27.00 19.67 -4.09
C ASN A 188 27.82 19.86 -5.37
N GLN A 189 27.20 19.89 -6.54
CA GLN A 189 27.81 20.02 -7.87
C GLN A 189 28.75 18.88 -8.28
N ASN A 190 28.92 17.85 -7.46
CA ASN A 190 29.68 16.67 -7.81
C ASN A 190 28.87 15.73 -8.72
N GLU A 191 29.56 14.88 -9.44
CA GLU A 191 28.90 13.81 -10.20
C GLU A 191 28.19 12.83 -9.25
N ILE A 192 26.94 12.48 -9.60
CA ILE A 192 26.20 11.47 -8.83
C ILE A 192 26.82 10.11 -9.15
N LYS A 193 27.30 9.43 -8.13
CA LYS A 193 27.71 8.03 -8.19
C LYS A 193 26.67 7.17 -7.48
N LEU A 194 26.25 6.12 -8.15
CA LEU A 194 25.35 5.09 -7.63
C LEU A 194 26.13 3.92 -7.08
#